data_a1ede6bf5544e654e195f9360fe30aa9
#
_entry.id   a1ede6bf5544e654e195f9360fe30aa9
#
_cell.length_a   1.000
_cell.length_b   1.000
_cell.length_c   1.000
_cell.angle_alpha   90.00
_cell.angle_beta   90.00
_cell.angle_gamma   90.00
#
_symmetry.space_group_name_H-M   'P 1'
#
loop_
_entity.id
_entity.type
_entity.pdbx_description
1 polymer ?
#
loop_
_entity_poly.entity_id
_entity_poly.type
_entity_poly.pdbx_seq_one_letter_code
_entity_poly.pdbx_strand_id
1 'polypeptide(L)'
;MQVQVTQIKTSHTPLLDNVVTRVPSEDLEFIWSQVAPLLEKALDETYSIKDILYGLANDRMQLFISWNNNRVESAVVTEIAQYPQAKVLRYFLAGGRNLENWLERIQEKIEKFAKQNKCTYLEVAGRKGWVRKLKGYKMKAIILSKEIKWVKVVIQLM
;
A
#
# COMPACT_ATOMS: atom_id res chain seq x y z
N MET A 1 15.87 13.68 -7.03
CA MET A 1 14.95 14.57 -6.32
C MET A 1 14.62 13.96 -4.96
N GLN A 2 14.99 14.61 -3.89
CA GLN A 2 14.63 14.11 -2.56
C GLN A 2 13.13 14.20 -2.36
N VAL A 3 12.57 13.21 -1.67
CA VAL A 3 11.17 13.23 -1.24
C VAL A 3 10.92 14.57 -0.53
N GLN A 4 9.85 15.25 -0.88
CA GLN A 4 9.46 16.56 -0.33
C GLN A 4 9.44 16.63 1.21
N VAL A 5 9.44 15.50 1.86
CA VAL A 5 9.51 15.35 3.31
C VAL A 5 10.71 16.09 3.93
N THR A 6 11.82 16.20 3.21
CA THR A 6 13.01 16.92 3.69
C THR A 6 12.82 18.43 3.76
N GLN A 7 11.92 18.99 2.96
CA GLN A 7 11.64 20.43 2.98
C GLN A 7 10.77 20.83 4.17
N ILE A 8 10.06 19.88 4.75
CA ILE A 8 9.12 20.12 5.86
C ILE A 8 9.87 20.22 7.20
N LYS A 9 11.07 19.67 7.28
CA LYS A 9 11.93 19.73 8.47
C LYS A 9 12.31 21.14 8.90
N THR A 10 12.22 22.12 8.01
CA THR A 10 12.65 23.48 8.28
C THR A 10 11.53 24.38 8.81
N SER A 11 10.28 23.89 8.79
CA SER A 11 9.17 24.68 9.30
C SER A 11 8.75 24.16 10.68
N HIS A 12 8.83 25.03 11.65
CA HIS A 12 8.48 24.78 13.05
C HIS A 12 6.98 24.71 13.33
N THR A 13 6.16 24.35 12.34
CA THR A 13 4.70 24.32 12.51
C THR A 13 4.26 22.89 12.87
N PRO A 14 3.60 22.64 14.00
CA PRO A 14 3.18 21.32 14.45
C PRO A 14 2.30 20.57 13.44
N LEU A 15 1.61 21.29 12.56
CA LEU A 15 0.74 20.74 11.51
C LEU A 15 1.51 19.99 10.41
N LEU A 16 2.85 20.18 10.33
CA LEU A 16 3.67 19.56 9.31
C LEU A 16 4.36 18.29 9.76
N ASP A 17 4.24 17.95 11.04
CA ASP A 17 4.87 16.75 11.61
C ASP A 17 4.23 15.45 11.11
N ASN A 18 2.99 15.52 10.65
CA ASN A 18 2.25 14.38 10.11
C ASN A 18 1.93 14.59 8.63
N VAL A 19 2.88 14.32 7.77
CA VAL A 19 2.72 14.49 6.32
C VAL A 19 2.42 13.17 5.65
N VAL A 20 1.49 13.21 4.73
CA VAL A 20 1.19 12.09 3.84
C VAL A 20 1.61 12.47 2.43
N THR A 21 2.38 11.60 1.78
CA THR A 21 2.83 11.83 0.41
C THR A 21 2.91 10.52 -0.39
N ARG A 22 2.76 10.65 -1.69
CA ARG A 22 3.11 9.58 -2.62
C ARG A 22 4.62 9.63 -2.88
N VAL A 23 5.25 8.47 -2.92
CA VAL A 23 6.68 8.33 -3.23
C VAL A 23 6.82 7.84 -4.67
N PRO A 24 7.33 8.66 -5.58
CA PRO A 24 7.58 8.22 -6.95
C PRO A 24 8.68 7.16 -7.01
N SER A 25 8.69 6.36 -8.07
CA SER A 25 9.63 5.24 -8.22
C SER A 25 11.11 5.66 -8.15
N GLU A 26 11.43 6.83 -8.68
CA GLU A 26 12.80 7.38 -8.64
C GLU A 26 13.28 7.73 -7.23
N ASP A 27 12.39 7.90 -6.27
CA ASP A 27 12.72 8.26 -4.89
C ASP A 27 12.71 7.05 -3.93
N LEU A 28 12.39 5.86 -4.42
CA LEU A 28 12.28 4.65 -3.59
C LEU A 28 13.56 4.33 -2.81
N GLU A 29 14.72 4.46 -3.42
CA GLU A 29 15.99 4.12 -2.79
C GLU A 29 16.24 4.93 -1.51
N PHE A 30 15.74 6.17 -1.43
CA PHE A 30 15.93 7.06 -0.29
C PHE A 30 15.08 6.70 0.93
N ILE A 31 14.00 5.96 0.70
CA ILE A 31 13.01 5.71 1.75
C ILE A 31 12.81 4.22 2.05
N TRP A 32 13.29 3.35 1.17
CA TRP A 32 12.99 1.92 1.22
C TRP A 32 13.38 1.23 2.53
N SER A 33 14.51 1.61 3.11
CA SER A 33 14.95 1.04 4.40
C SER A 33 13.97 1.27 5.53
N GLN A 34 13.20 2.36 5.48
CA GLN A 34 12.16 2.65 6.46
C GLN A 34 10.81 2.04 6.11
N VAL A 35 10.54 1.85 4.83
CA VAL A 35 9.25 1.35 4.32
C VAL A 35 9.17 -0.18 4.39
N ALA A 36 10.22 -0.87 3.96
CA ALA A 36 10.24 -2.32 3.88
C ALA A 36 9.85 -3.03 5.18
N PRO A 37 10.38 -2.65 6.36
CA PRO A 37 10.00 -3.30 7.61
C PRO A 37 8.52 -3.16 7.96
N LEU A 38 7.89 -2.05 7.56
CA LEU A 38 6.47 -1.82 7.80
C LEU A 38 5.60 -2.71 6.92
N LEU A 39 6.01 -2.89 5.67
CA LEU A 39 5.28 -3.70 4.69
C LEU A 39 5.48 -5.20 4.93
N GLU A 40 6.68 -5.62 5.31
CA GLU A 40 6.98 -7.03 5.58
C GLU A 40 6.04 -7.65 6.60
N LYS A 41 5.67 -6.90 7.63
CA LYS A 41 4.75 -7.37 8.68
C LYS A 41 3.34 -7.67 8.17
N ALA A 42 2.96 -7.10 7.04
CA ALA A 42 1.63 -7.26 6.46
C ALA A 42 1.59 -8.31 5.34
N LEU A 43 2.75 -8.81 4.93
CA LEU A 43 2.85 -9.85 3.88
C LEU A 43 2.42 -11.21 4.39
N ASP A 44 1.83 -11.98 3.49
CA ASP A 44 1.58 -13.42 3.66
C ASP A 44 2.52 -14.23 2.73
N GLU A 45 2.22 -15.50 2.53
CA GLU A 45 3.04 -16.39 1.69
C GLU A 45 2.91 -16.12 0.18
N THR A 46 2.01 -15.24 -0.26
CA THR A 46 1.77 -15.00 -1.69
C THR A 46 2.75 -14.02 -2.32
N TYR A 47 3.30 -13.10 -1.52
CA TYR A 47 4.25 -12.09 -2.00
C TYR A 47 5.43 -11.96 -1.05
N SER A 48 6.62 -11.74 -1.62
CA SER A 48 7.81 -11.34 -0.89
C SER A 48 7.99 -9.82 -0.96
N ILE A 49 8.81 -9.27 -0.06
CA ILE A 49 9.11 -7.82 -0.09
C ILE A 49 9.83 -7.41 -1.38
N LYS A 50 10.58 -8.30 -2.00
CA LYS A 50 11.21 -8.05 -3.29
C LYS A 50 10.19 -7.90 -4.42
N ASP A 51 9.10 -8.66 -4.37
CA ASP A 51 8.01 -8.55 -5.35
C ASP A 51 7.37 -7.17 -5.27
N ILE A 52 7.18 -6.65 -4.06
CA ILE A 52 6.64 -5.33 -3.83
C ILE A 52 7.60 -4.25 -4.36
N LEU A 53 8.86 -4.34 -4.02
CA LEU A 53 9.87 -3.40 -4.52
C LEU A 53 9.91 -3.39 -6.06
N TYR A 54 9.86 -4.56 -6.68
CA TYR A 54 9.84 -4.69 -8.13
C TYR A 54 8.60 -4.03 -8.74
N GLY A 55 7.44 -4.26 -8.15
CA GLY A 55 6.19 -3.63 -8.61
C GLY A 55 6.22 -2.11 -8.50
N LEU A 56 6.78 -1.58 -7.41
CA LEU A 56 6.94 -0.15 -7.20
C LEU A 56 7.97 0.47 -8.15
N ALA A 57 9.11 -0.19 -8.34
CA ALA A 57 10.17 0.28 -9.22
C ALA A 57 9.74 0.34 -10.69
N ASN A 58 8.81 -0.52 -11.10
CA ASN A 58 8.29 -0.57 -12.46
C ASN A 58 6.94 0.15 -12.63
N ASP A 59 6.55 0.98 -11.67
CA ASP A 59 5.32 1.76 -11.68
C ASP A 59 4.02 0.95 -11.87
N ARG A 60 4.07 -0.36 -11.56
CA ARG A 60 2.88 -1.21 -11.52
C ARG A 60 2.12 -1.09 -10.22
N MET A 61 2.80 -0.63 -9.20
CA MET A 61 2.27 -0.32 -7.88
C MET A 61 2.64 1.11 -7.51
N GLN A 62 1.90 1.68 -6.58
CA GLN A 62 2.16 3.01 -6.05
C GLN A 62 2.39 2.93 -4.54
N LEU A 63 3.28 3.77 -4.04
CA LEU A 63 3.59 3.87 -2.63
C LEU A 63 3.13 5.20 -2.07
N PHE A 64 2.39 5.13 -0.97
CA PHE A 64 2.01 6.28 -0.14
C PHE A 64 2.55 6.07 1.26
N ILE A 65 3.12 7.11 1.84
CA ILE A 65 3.68 7.06 3.19
C ILE A 65 3.10 8.17 4.05
N SER A 66 3.06 7.94 5.35
CA SER A 66 2.93 8.98 6.33
C SER A 66 4.27 9.17 7.06
N TRP A 67 4.56 10.40 7.38
CA TRP A 67 5.83 10.81 7.96
C TRP A 67 5.60 11.65 9.20
N ASN A 68 6.31 11.33 10.25
CA ASN A 68 6.28 12.07 11.50
C ASN A 68 7.63 12.03 12.18
N ASN A 69 8.11 13.19 12.66
CA ASN A 69 9.36 13.29 13.41
C ASN A 69 10.54 12.57 12.75
N ASN A 70 10.76 12.83 11.46
CA ASN A 70 11.86 12.28 10.68
C ASN A 70 11.83 10.78 10.45
N ARG A 71 10.67 10.15 10.63
CA ARG A 71 10.53 8.72 10.31
C ARG A 71 9.21 8.42 9.61
N VAL A 72 9.22 7.35 8.84
CA VAL A 72 8.02 6.82 8.22
C VAL A 72 7.18 6.11 9.29
N GLU A 73 5.94 6.56 9.46
CA GLU A 73 4.97 5.96 10.39
C GLU A 73 4.17 4.84 9.73
N SER A 74 3.84 5.01 8.47
CA SER A 74 3.05 4.05 7.71
C SER A 74 3.42 4.02 6.25
N ALA A 75 3.11 2.90 5.62
CA ALA A 75 3.25 2.72 4.18
C ALA A 75 2.03 1.99 3.65
N VAL A 76 1.49 2.47 2.55
CA VAL A 76 0.37 1.85 1.85
C VAL A 76 0.77 1.67 0.40
N VAL A 77 0.61 0.45 -0.09
CA VAL A 77 0.83 0.11 -1.50
C VAL A 77 -0.52 -0.06 -2.17
N THR A 78 -0.68 0.57 -3.31
CA THR A 78 -1.86 0.47 -4.15
C THR A 78 -1.50 -0.06 -5.53
N GLU A 79 -2.48 -0.56 -6.24
CA GLU A 79 -2.37 -0.90 -7.66
C GLU A 79 -3.64 -0.49 -8.40
N ILE A 80 -3.51 -0.21 -9.68
CA ILE A 80 -4.66 0.09 -10.53
C ILE A 80 -5.01 -1.15 -11.34
N ALA A 81 -6.25 -1.61 -11.22
CA ALA A 81 -6.79 -2.72 -11.98
C ALA A 81 -7.79 -2.21 -13.01
N GLN A 82 -7.61 -2.64 -14.26
CA GLN A 82 -8.56 -2.32 -15.33
C GLN A 82 -9.45 -3.51 -15.57
N TYR A 83 -10.72 -3.37 -15.22
CA TYR A 83 -11.77 -4.30 -15.59
C TYR A 83 -12.45 -3.83 -16.88
N PRO A 84 -13.19 -4.70 -17.61
CA PRO A 84 -13.88 -4.28 -18.84
C PRO A 84 -14.82 -3.09 -18.65
N GLN A 85 -15.48 -2.98 -17.50
CA GLN A 85 -16.47 -1.95 -17.22
C GLN A 85 -16.05 -0.96 -16.13
N ALA A 86 -14.87 -1.11 -15.55
CA ALA A 86 -14.45 -0.25 -14.46
C ALA A 86 -12.92 -0.21 -14.33
N LYS A 87 -12.41 0.95 -13.93
CA LYS A 87 -11.03 1.12 -13.51
C LYS A 87 -11.02 1.32 -12.01
N VAL A 88 -10.24 0.52 -11.31
CA VAL A 88 -10.29 0.41 -9.85
C VAL A 88 -8.90 0.64 -9.28
N LEU A 89 -8.81 1.46 -8.25
CA LEU A 89 -7.61 1.52 -7.44
C LEU A 89 -7.81 0.58 -6.23
N ARG A 90 -6.90 -0.37 -6.10
CA ARG A 90 -6.92 -1.37 -5.05
C ARG A 90 -5.85 -1.08 -4.00
N TYR A 91 -6.25 -1.04 -2.74
CA TYR A 91 -5.29 -1.12 -1.64
C TYR A 91 -4.74 -2.53 -1.62
N PHE A 92 -3.45 -2.66 -1.87
CA PHE A 92 -2.79 -3.95 -1.97
C PHE A 92 -2.18 -4.39 -0.64
N LEU A 93 -1.51 -3.47 0.04
CA LEU A 93 -0.78 -3.77 1.26
C LEU A 93 -0.70 -2.50 2.11
N ALA A 94 -0.83 -2.64 3.42
CA ALA A 94 -0.70 -1.52 4.34
C ALA A 94 -0.04 -1.98 5.64
N GLY A 95 0.89 -1.19 6.13
CA GLY A 95 1.55 -1.42 7.40
C GLY A 95 1.94 -0.10 8.06
N GLY A 96 2.04 -0.12 9.37
CA GLY A 96 2.46 1.09 10.08
C GLY A 96 2.06 1.13 11.54
N ARG A 97 2.37 2.26 12.14
CA ARG A 97 2.11 2.62 13.54
C ARG A 97 1.15 3.79 13.59
N ASN A 98 0.49 3.99 14.72
CA ASN A 98 -0.36 5.17 14.98
C ASN A 98 -1.40 5.41 13.90
N LEU A 99 -2.15 4.36 13.53
CA LEU A 99 -3.12 4.35 12.45
C LEU A 99 -4.08 5.55 12.48
N GLU A 100 -4.58 5.93 13.64
CA GLU A 100 -5.52 7.02 13.85
C GLU A 100 -4.96 8.39 13.43
N ASN A 101 -3.64 8.57 13.45
CA ASN A 101 -3.01 9.84 13.11
C ASN A 101 -2.85 10.07 11.60
N TRP A 102 -2.91 9.01 10.81
CA TRP A 102 -2.63 9.14 9.37
C TRP A 102 -3.69 8.55 8.45
N LEU A 103 -4.56 7.66 8.95
CA LEU A 103 -5.49 6.90 8.09
C LEU A 103 -6.37 7.80 7.23
N GLU A 104 -7.01 8.80 7.80
CA GLU A 104 -7.90 9.70 7.08
C GLU A 104 -7.17 10.46 5.98
N ARG A 105 -6.01 11.02 6.31
CA ARG A 105 -5.20 11.81 5.35
C ARG A 105 -4.63 10.97 4.22
N ILE A 106 -4.19 9.75 4.50
CA ILE A 106 -3.67 8.88 3.47
C ILE A 106 -4.79 8.42 2.52
N GLN A 107 -5.99 8.19 3.04
CA GLN A 107 -7.15 7.88 2.23
C GLN A 107 -7.51 9.03 1.30
N GLU A 108 -7.52 10.25 1.78
CA GLU A 108 -7.77 11.45 0.96
C GLU A 108 -6.76 11.56 -0.18
N LYS A 109 -5.49 11.33 0.13
CA LYS A 109 -4.41 11.39 -0.86
C LYS A 109 -4.57 10.31 -1.92
N ILE A 110 -4.90 9.09 -1.50
CA ILE A 110 -5.12 7.95 -2.40
C ILE A 110 -6.36 8.17 -3.27
N GLU A 111 -7.45 8.66 -2.68
CA GLU A 111 -8.67 8.97 -3.44
C GLU A 111 -8.43 10.05 -4.49
N LYS A 112 -7.68 11.09 -4.16
CA LYS A 112 -7.28 12.13 -5.12
C LYS A 112 -6.47 11.54 -6.27
N PHE A 113 -5.51 10.68 -5.97
CA PHE A 113 -4.72 9.97 -6.98
C PHE A 113 -5.60 9.08 -7.87
N ALA A 114 -6.55 8.36 -7.27
CA ALA A 114 -7.51 7.54 -8.00
C ALA A 114 -8.34 8.38 -8.99
N LYS A 115 -8.83 9.53 -8.56
CA LYS A 115 -9.57 10.46 -9.43
C LYS A 115 -8.70 10.97 -10.57
N GLN A 116 -7.46 11.33 -10.31
CA GLN A 116 -6.51 11.77 -11.33
C GLN A 116 -6.24 10.70 -12.38
N ASN A 117 -6.33 9.44 -12.01
CA ASN A 117 -6.15 8.29 -12.89
C ASN A 117 -7.47 7.72 -13.43
N LYS A 118 -8.57 8.45 -13.25
CA LYS A 118 -9.90 8.09 -13.76
C LYS A 118 -10.43 6.75 -13.21
N CYS A 119 -10.06 6.41 -11.99
CA CYS A 119 -10.63 5.27 -11.31
C CYS A 119 -12.04 5.58 -10.83
N THR A 120 -12.94 4.61 -10.97
CA THR A 120 -14.34 4.75 -10.56
C THR A 120 -14.64 4.12 -9.21
N TYR A 121 -13.77 3.22 -8.75
CA TYR A 121 -13.90 2.56 -7.46
C TYR A 121 -12.57 2.48 -6.73
N LEU A 122 -12.66 2.45 -5.40
CA LEU A 122 -11.59 2.05 -4.51
C LEU A 122 -11.96 0.66 -3.94
N GLU A 123 -11.02 -0.25 -3.92
CA GLU A 123 -11.21 -1.59 -3.34
C GLU A 123 -10.15 -1.87 -2.27
N VAL A 124 -10.57 -2.58 -1.24
CA VAL A 124 -9.69 -3.09 -0.19
C VAL A 124 -10.01 -4.57 0.01
N ALA A 125 -9.00 -5.42 -0.14
CA ALA A 125 -9.08 -6.81 0.30
C ALA A 125 -8.46 -6.86 1.70
N GLY A 126 -9.27 -7.04 2.72
CA GLY A 126 -8.78 -6.96 4.08
C GLY A 126 -9.65 -7.74 5.08
N ARG A 127 -9.21 -7.71 6.33
CA ARG A 127 -9.95 -8.31 7.44
C ARG A 127 -11.24 -7.54 7.71
N LYS A 128 -12.25 -8.22 8.26
CA LYS A 128 -13.55 -7.62 8.60
C LYS A 128 -13.46 -6.33 9.43
N GLY A 129 -12.43 -6.21 10.29
CA GLY A 129 -12.22 -5.02 11.09
C GLY A 129 -12.04 -3.72 10.30
N TRP A 130 -11.58 -3.80 9.06
CA TRP A 130 -11.41 -2.63 8.20
C TRP A 130 -12.74 -1.96 7.83
N VAL A 131 -13.84 -2.70 7.79
CA VAL A 131 -15.17 -2.15 7.50
C VAL A 131 -15.55 -1.04 8.49
N ARG A 132 -15.12 -1.17 9.74
CA ARG A 132 -15.39 -0.17 10.80
C ARG A 132 -14.51 1.07 10.67
N LYS A 133 -13.32 0.93 10.10
CA LYS A 133 -12.32 2.00 10.01
C LYS A 133 -12.39 2.78 8.71
N LEU A 134 -12.91 2.15 7.67
CA LEU A 134 -13.00 2.74 6.32
C LEU A 134 -14.42 3.24 6.07
N LYS A 135 -14.63 4.53 6.24
CA LYS A 135 -15.93 5.17 6.03
C LYS A 135 -16.29 5.18 4.55
N GLY A 136 -17.54 4.86 4.24
CA GLY A 136 -18.05 4.88 2.86
C GLY A 136 -17.77 3.59 2.08
N TYR A 137 -17.08 2.63 2.67
CA TYR A 137 -16.82 1.32 2.05
C TYR A 137 -17.93 0.33 2.39
N LYS A 138 -18.29 -0.48 1.40
CA LYS A 138 -19.28 -1.56 1.55
C LYS A 138 -18.60 -2.90 1.29
N MET A 139 -18.96 -3.91 2.06
CA MET A 139 -18.50 -5.27 1.80
C MET A 139 -19.15 -5.78 0.52
N LYS A 140 -18.36 -6.14 -0.47
CA LYS A 140 -18.81 -6.61 -1.78
C LYS A 140 -18.68 -8.12 -1.93
N ALA A 141 -17.62 -8.69 -1.37
CA ALA A 141 -17.29 -10.10 -1.58
C ALA A 141 -16.45 -10.64 -0.42
N ILE A 142 -16.44 -11.95 -0.32
CA ILE A 142 -15.57 -12.70 0.58
C ILE A 142 -14.69 -13.57 -0.29
N ILE A 143 -13.41 -13.65 0.00
CA ILE A 143 -12.47 -14.55 -0.67
C ILE A 143 -12.42 -15.84 0.12
N LEU A 144 -12.74 -16.95 -0.56
CA LEU A 144 -12.59 -18.29 -0.02
C LEU A 144 -11.37 -18.93 -0.67
N SER A 145 -10.50 -19.51 0.12
CA SER A 145 -9.28 -20.14 -0.37
C SER A 145 -9.21 -21.59 0.07
N LYS A 146 -8.78 -22.44 -0.83
CA LYS A 146 -8.53 -23.86 -0.57
C LYS A 146 -7.16 -24.23 -1.14
N GLU A 147 -6.31 -24.78 -0.32
CA GLU A 147 -5.03 -25.31 -0.78
C GLU A 147 -5.26 -26.57 -1.59
N ILE A 148 -4.59 -26.66 -2.74
CA ILE A 148 -4.59 -27.87 -3.57
C ILE A 148 -3.37 -28.70 -3.18
N LYS A 149 -3.61 -29.93 -2.71
CA LYS A 149 -2.55 -30.88 -2.37
C LYS A 149 -2.12 -31.63 -3.61
N TRP A 150 -0.83 -31.54 -3.94
CA TRP A 150 -0.24 -32.27 -5.05
C TRP A 150 0.42 -33.53 -4.53
N VAL A 151 0.10 -34.69 -5.15
CA VAL A 151 0.78 -35.95 -4.87
C VAL A 151 2.11 -35.96 -5.66
N LYS A 152 3.23 -36.14 -4.96
CA LYS A 152 4.51 -36.35 -5.64
C LYS A 152 4.52 -37.75 -6.26
N VAL A 153 4.50 -37.81 -7.57
CA VAL A 153 4.70 -39.06 -8.30
C VAL A 153 6.23 -39.30 -8.40
N VAL A 154 6.72 -40.27 -7.69
CA VAL A 154 8.10 -40.71 -7.84
C VAL A 154 8.13 -41.70 -9.01
N ILE A 155 8.63 -41.25 -10.14
CA ILE A 155 8.92 -42.17 -11.27
C ILE A 155 10.24 -42.83 -10.96
N GLN A 156 10.20 -44.11 -10.58
CA GLN A 156 11.38 -44.94 -10.48
C GLN A 156 11.74 -45.40 -11.89
N LEU A 157 12.79 -44.82 -12.44
CA LEU A 157 13.38 -45.30 -13.68
C LEU A 157 14.23 -46.53 -13.32
N MET A 158 13.80 -47.68 -13.78
CA MET A 158 14.62 -48.91 -13.73
C MET A 158 15.63 -48.95 -14.87
#